data_97eaeebd9550d9a5cec03184afd4ee37
#
_entry.id   97eaeebd9550d9a5cec03184afd4ee37
#
_cell.length_a   1.000
_cell.length_b   1.000
_cell.length_c   1.000
_cell.angle_alpha   90.00
_cell.angle_beta   90.00
_cell.angle_gamma   90.00
#
_symmetry.space_group_name_H-M   'P 1'
#
loop_
_entity.id
_entity.type
_entity.pdbx_description
1 polymer ?
#
loop_
_entity_poly.entity_id
_entity_poly.type
_entity_poly.pdbx_seq_one_letter_code
_entity_poly.pdbx_strand_id
1 'polypeptide(L)'
;MAVDQLGVELYSIDSLGADPNLVGRVDTEGNGEQVTLTSDGVFAACDDAGAYFIPTGKFSGTGSSTRFAEDLTVDHIAVNNGIIALSLGAKGIALYDVTEPTAPVEKGIFPLGYTYKSQFWGEKLLVCSREGLQILAIEQ
;
A
#
# COMPACT_ATOMS: atom_id res chain seq x y z
N MET A 1 -8.09 2.79 -7.80
CA MET A 1 -7.29 2.09 -8.83
C MET A 1 -5.94 2.77 -8.95
N ALA A 2 -4.86 1.99 -8.94
CA ALA A 2 -3.52 2.49 -9.29
C ALA A 2 -3.45 2.68 -10.81
N VAL A 3 -2.87 3.77 -11.29
CA VAL A 3 -2.87 4.14 -12.71
C VAL A 3 -1.46 4.60 -13.12
N ASP A 4 -0.50 3.69 -12.99
CA ASP A 4 0.88 3.93 -13.41
C ASP A 4 1.36 5.36 -13.07
N GLN A 5 1.80 6.14 -14.03
CA GLN A 5 2.27 7.52 -13.81
C GLN A 5 1.17 8.55 -13.52
N LEU A 6 -0.11 8.14 -13.52
CA LEU A 6 -1.24 9.04 -13.26
C LEU A 6 -1.70 9.03 -11.79
N GLY A 7 -1.06 8.23 -10.94
CA GLY A 7 -1.38 8.15 -9.52
C GLY A 7 -2.54 7.21 -9.19
N VAL A 8 -3.48 7.68 -8.38
CA VAL A 8 -4.61 6.87 -7.90
C VAL A 8 -5.94 7.51 -8.29
N GLU A 9 -6.81 6.71 -8.89
CA GLU A 9 -8.17 7.11 -9.25
C GLU A 9 -9.21 6.40 -8.37
N LEU A 10 -10.20 7.15 -7.92
CA LEU A 10 -11.36 6.63 -7.21
C LEU A 10 -12.58 6.68 -8.14
N TYR A 11 -13.26 5.56 -8.26
CA TYR A 11 -14.49 5.42 -9.03
C TYR A 11 -15.65 4.99 -8.13
N SER A 12 -16.86 5.46 -8.43
CA SER A 12 -18.11 4.89 -7.92
C SER A 12 -18.74 3.97 -8.96
N ILE A 13 -19.40 2.92 -8.48
CA ILE A 13 -20.21 2.01 -9.30
C ILE A 13 -21.60 1.96 -8.64
N ASP A 14 -22.61 2.54 -9.28
CA ASP A 14 -23.93 2.68 -8.71
C ASP A 14 -24.74 1.36 -8.71
N SER A 15 -24.42 0.48 -9.66
CA SER A 15 -25.01 -0.88 -9.74
C SER A 15 -24.10 -1.82 -10.53
N LEU A 16 -24.26 -3.12 -10.30
CA LEU A 16 -23.56 -4.13 -11.08
C LEU A 16 -23.93 -4.01 -12.56
N GLY A 17 -22.94 -3.87 -13.41
CA GLY A 17 -23.10 -3.69 -14.86
C GLY A 17 -23.22 -2.23 -15.33
N ALA A 18 -23.25 -1.26 -14.42
CA ALA A 18 -23.13 0.15 -14.78
C ALA A 18 -21.68 0.52 -15.05
N ASP A 19 -21.48 1.55 -15.90
CA ASP A 19 -20.16 2.11 -16.13
C ASP A 19 -19.65 2.81 -14.85
N PRO A 20 -18.35 2.65 -14.50
CA PRO A 20 -17.76 3.36 -13.37
C PRO A 20 -17.73 4.88 -13.61
N ASN A 21 -18.11 5.64 -12.59
CA ASN A 21 -18.01 7.10 -12.60
C ASN A 21 -16.75 7.55 -11.86
N LEU A 22 -15.88 8.33 -12.50
CA LEU A 22 -14.70 8.90 -11.86
C LEU A 22 -15.13 9.91 -10.78
N VAL A 23 -14.79 9.62 -9.53
CA VAL A 23 -15.00 10.52 -8.38
C VAL A 23 -13.86 11.53 -8.29
N GLY A 24 -12.63 11.08 -8.43
CA GLY A 24 -11.47 11.94 -8.36
C GLY A 24 -10.17 11.18 -8.63
N ARG A 25 -9.13 11.98 -8.83
CA ARG A 25 -7.76 11.50 -9.03
C ARG A 25 -6.83 12.21 -8.07
N VAL A 26 -5.88 11.48 -7.53
CA VAL A 26 -4.77 12.02 -6.73
C VAL A 26 -3.47 11.59 -7.38
N ASP A 27 -2.69 12.57 -7.79
CA ASP A 27 -1.39 12.36 -8.38
C ASP A 27 -0.38 11.87 -7.32
N THR A 28 0.48 10.95 -7.71
CA THR A 28 1.58 10.43 -6.90
C THR A 28 2.86 10.45 -7.73
N GLU A 29 4.01 10.58 -7.08
CA GLU A 29 5.27 10.33 -7.75
C GLU A 29 5.45 8.82 -7.97
N GLY A 30 6.28 8.45 -8.95
CA GLY A 30 6.54 7.07 -9.33
C GLY A 30 5.37 6.39 -10.03
N ASN A 31 5.50 5.10 -10.24
CA ASN A 31 4.48 4.29 -10.89
C ASN A 31 3.54 3.68 -9.85
N GLY A 32 2.25 3.89 -9.99
CA GLY A 32 1.24 3.25 -9.14
C GLY A 32 1.11 1.75 -9.46
N GLU A 33 1.67 0.91 -8.60
CA GLU A 33 1.70 -0.54 -8.79
C GLU A 33 0.49 -1.23 -8.15
N GLN A 34 0.09 -0.79 -6.96
CA GLN A 34 -0.99 -1.44 -6.22
C GLN A 34 -1.60 -0.50 -5.20
N VAL A 35 -2.88 -0.67 -4.93
CA VAL A 35 -3.61 0.05 -3.89
C VAL A 35 -4.29 -0.90 -2.92
N THR A 36 -4.37 -0.49 -1.66
CA THR A 36 -5.16 -1.15 -0.63
C THR A 36 -6.08 -0.12 0.03
N LEU A 37 -7.38 -0.39 0.01
CA LEU A 37 -8.39 0.48 0.60
C LEU A 37 -8.58 0.15 2.08
N THR A 38 -8.64 1.18 2.91
CA THR A 38 -9.00 1.10 4.32
C THR A 38 -10.19 2.02 4.63
N SER A 39 -10.70 2.00 5.86
CA SER A 39 -11.77 2.93 6.29
C SER A 39 -11.33 4.40 6.24
N ASP A 40 -10.05 4.67 6.42
CA ASP A 40 -9.51 6.04 6.56
C ASP A 40 -9.02 6.60 5.22
N GLY A 41 -8.72 5.73 4.26
CA GLY A 41 -8.20 6.13 2.96
C GLY A 41 -7.54 4.97 2.21
N VAL A 42 -6.65 5.32 1.32
CA VAL A 42 -5.95 4.40 0.42
C VAL A 42 -4.46 4.40 0.73
N PHE A 43 -3.87 3.21 0.88
CA PHE A 43 -2.42 3.03 0.77
C PHE A 43 -2.08 2.63 -0.66
N ALA A 44 -1.07 3.29 -1.24
CA ALA A 44 -0.60 3.03 -2.59
C ALA A 44 0.89 2.68 -2.59
N ALA A 45 1.24 1.60 -3.28
CA ALA A 45 2.61 1.24 -3.64
C ALA A 45 2.97 1.99 -4.93
N CYS A 46 4.08 2.74 -4.92
CA CYS A 46 4.45 3.62 -6.02
C CYS A 46 5.89 3.39 -6.50
N ASP A 47 6.28 2.11 -6.60
CA ASP A 47 7.58 1.67 -7.10
C ASP A 47 8.74 2.42 -6.41
N ASP A 48 9.60 3.06 -7.17
CA ASP A 48 10.79 3.78 -6.68
C ASP A 48 10.46 5.06 -5.88
N ALA A 49 9.23 5.52 -5.92
CA ALA A 49 8.75 6.64 -5.11
C ALA A 49 8.32 6.25 -3.68
N GLY A 50 8.36 4.95 -3.35
CA GLY A 50 7.97 4.45 -2.03
C GLY A 50 6.47 4.18 -1.91
N ALA A 51 5.83 4.71 -0.87
CA ALA A 51 4.42 4.50 -0.60
C ALA A 51 3.70 5.80 -0.22
N TYR A 52 2.39 5.81 -0.43
CA TYR A 52 1.51 6.92 -0.07
C TYR A 52 0.36 6.45 0.81
N PHE A 53 -0.02 7.28 1.77
CA PHE A 53 -1.36 7.29 2.35
C PHE A 53 -2.15 8.46 1.77
N ILE A 54 -3.32 8.17 1.22
CA ILE A 54 -4.22 9.14 0.59
C ILE A 54 -5.55 9.11 1.34
N PRO A 55 -5.88 10.10 2.17
CA PRO A 55 -7.18 10.14 2.85
C PRO A 55 -8.31 10.27 1.83
N THR A 56 -9.46 9.65 2.12
CA THR A 56 -10.60 9.59 1.19
C THR A 56 -11.03 10.99 0.72
N GLY A 57 -11.00 11.99 1.59
CA GLY A 57 -11.35 13.37 1.26
C GLY A 57 -10.46 14.01 0.21
N LYS A 58 -9.24 13.50 0.01
CA LYS A 58 -8.31 14.03 -1.00
C LYS A 58 -8.86 13.90 -2.43
N PHE A 59 -9.61 12.84 -2.69
CA PHE A 59 -10.27 12.63 -3.99
C PHE A 59 -11.37 13.65 -4.28
N SER A 60 -11.89 14.30 -3.24
CA SER A 60 -12.87 15.41 -3.33
C SER A 60 -12.23 16.79 -3.13
N GLY A 61 -10.90 16.86 -3.09
CA GLY A 61 -10.16 18.11 -2.97
C GLY A 61 -9.86 18.57 -1.54
N THR A 62 -10.06 17.72 -0.51
CA THR A 62 -9.77 18.05 0.89
C THR A 62 -8.67 17.17 1.47
N GLY A 63 -7.84 17.74 2.36
CA GLY A 63 -6.75 17.01 3.01
C GLY A 63 -5.50 16.92 2.15
N SER A 64 -4.52 16.18 2.66
CA SER A 64 -3.21 16.01 2.04
C SER A 64 -2.79 14.54 2.05
N SER A 65 -2.10 14.12 1.00
CA SER A 65 -1.44 12.81 0.97
C SER A 65 -0.18 12.82 1.82
N THR A 66 0.16 11.67 2.39
CA THR A 66 1.42 11.45 3.12
C THR A 66 2.27 10.47 2.35
N ARG A 67 3.45 10.88 1.92
CA ARG A 67 4.46 10.01 1.32
C ARG A 67 5.38 9.45 2.40
N PHE A 68 5.73 8.19 2.31
CA PHE A 68 6.65 7.53 3.24
C PHE A 68 7.41 6.41 2.53
N ALA A 69 8.41 5.83 3.20
CA ALA A 69 9.30 4.83 2.60
C ALA A 69 9.95 5.32 1.28
N GLU A 70 10.32 6.59 1.21
CA GLU A 70 10.73 7.29 -0.01
C GLU A 70 12.03 6.73 -0.62
N ASP A 71 12.86 6.09 0.18
CA ASP A 71 14.12 5.46 -0.20
C ASP A 71 13.97 3.96 -0.56
N LEU A 72 12.74 3.45 -0.55
CA LEU A 72 12.42 2.07 -0.84
C LEU A 72 11.64 1.94 -2.16
N THR A 73 11.92 0.87 -2.89
CA THR A 73 11.09 0.46 -4.03
C THR A 73 9.97 -0.44 -3.51
N VAL A 74 8.72 0.01 -3.62
CA VAL A 74 7.56 -0.66 -3.05
C VAL A 74 6.64 -1.19 -4.14
N ASP A 75 6.55 -2.52 -4.24
CA ASP A 75 5.75 -3.20 -5.27
C ASP A 75 4.34 -3.55 -4.78
N HIS A 76 4.18 -3.79 -3.48
CA HIS A 76 2.91 -4.24 -2.92
C HIS A 76 2.76 -3.84 -1.45
N ILE A 77 1.52 -3.60 -1.02
CA ILE A 77 1.16 -3.25 0.36
C ILE A 77 0.06 -4.19 0.87
N ALA A 78 0.28 -4.80 2.02
CA ALA A 78 -0.75 -5.46 2.81
C ALA A 78 -1.00 -4.68 4.10
N VAL A 79 -2.26 -4.58 4.52
CA VAL A 79 -2.69 -3.80 5.70
C VAL A 79 -3.48 -4.68 6.65
N ASN A 80 -3.20 -4.61 7.95
CA ASN A 80 -3.99 -5.23 9.00
C ASN A 80 -3.80 -4.51 10.34
N ASN A 81 -4.89 -4.06 10.96
CA ASN A 81 -4.92 -3.54 12.33
C ASN A 81 -3.80 -2.52 12.66
N GLY A 82 -3.63 -1.53 11.80
CA GLY A 82 -2.63 -0.48 12.02
C GLY A 82 -1.18 -0.89 11.73
N ILE A 83 -0.98 -2.08 11.16
CA ILE A 83 0.32 -2.54 10.64
C ILE A 83 0.23 -2.69 9.14
N ILE A 84 1.23 -2.24 8.42
CA ILE A 84 1.39 -2.54 7.01
C ILE A 84 2.70 -3.27 6.73
N ALA A 85 2.63 -4.12 5.71
CA ALA A 85 3.79 -4.81 5.15
C ALA A 85 4.01 -4.33 3.71
N LEU A 86 5.20 -3.81 3.44
CA LEU A 86 5.63 -3.39 2.12
C LEU A 86 6.51 -4.48 1.50
N SER A 87 6.14 -4.98 0.33
CA SER A 87 6.99 -5.88 -0.44
C SER A 87 7.99 -5.08 -1.26
N LEU A 88 9.28 -5.34 -1.06
CA LEU A 88 10.39 -4.53 -1.54
C LEU A 88 11.26 -5.24 -2.60
N GLY A 89 10.75 -6.30 -3.23
CA GLY A 89 11.57 -7.09 -4.15
C GLY A 89 12.81 -7.67 -3.45
N ALA A 90 13.98 -7.36 -3.95
CA ALA A 90 15.25 -7.90 -3.44
C ALA A 90 15.56 -7.54 -1.97
N LYS A 91 14.97 -6.48 -1.44
CA LYS A 91 15.19 -6.07 -0.04
C LYS A 91 14.31 -6.81 0.97
N GLY A 92 13.33 -7.60 0.51
CA GLY A 92 12.43 -8.36 1.38
C GLY A 92 11.18 -7.59 1.75
N ILE A 93 10.85 -7.53 3.04
CA ILE A 93 9.63 -6.92 3.59
C ILE A 93 10.00 -5.81 4.58
N ALA A 94 9.37 -4.65 4.44
CA ALA A 94 9.36 -3.63 5.48
C ALA A 94 8.03 -3.65 6.24
N LEU A 95 8.08 -3.51 7.56
CA LEU A 95 6.91 -3.33 8.41
C LEU A 95 6.84 -1.89 8.92
N TYR A 96 5.65 -1.31 8.85
CA TYR A 96 5.34 0.02 9.37
C TYR A 96 4.13 -0.03 10.30
N ASP A 97 4.21 0.75 11.37
CA ASP A 97 3.05 1.10 12.20
C ASP A 97 2.34 2.28 11.54
N VAL A 98 1.08 2.09 11.21
CA VAL A 98 0.21 3.09 10.60
C VAL A 98 -1.07 3.30 11.43
N THR A 99 -0.97 3.08 12.73
CA THR A 99 -2.05 3.41 13.69
C THR A 99 -2.46 4.88 13.52
N GLU A 100 -1.47 5.75 13.23
CA GLU A 100 -1.69 7.09 12.71
C GLU A 100 -1.26 7.11 11.24
N PRO A 101 -2.19 7.00 10.27
CA PRO A 101 -1.84 6.84 8.86
C PRO A 101 -1.10 8.04 8.25
N THR A 102 -1.24 9.21 8.86
CA THR A 102 -0.53 10.44 8.44
C THR A 102 0.89 10.54 9.00
N ALA A 103 1.27 9.63 9.89
CA ALA A 103 2.59 9.56 10.50
C ALA A 103 3.11 8.10 10.58
N PRO A 104 3.33 7.43 9.44
CA PRO A 104 3.84 6.06 9.41
C PRO A 104 5.21 5.93 10.09
N VAL A 105 5.39 4.88 10.90
CA VAL A 105 6.63 4.61 11.62
C VAL A 105 7.21 3.27 11.20
N GLU A 106 8.42 3.28 10.64
CA GLU A 106 9.14 2.05 10.31
C GLU A 106 9.45 1.22 11.55
N LYS A 107 9.10 -0.06 11.50
CA LYS A 107 9.41 -1.05 12.56
C LYS A 107 10.59 -1.95 12.20
N GLY A 108 10.93 -2.04 10.94
CA GLY A 108 12.09 -2.77 10.46
C GLY A 108 11.95 -3.28 9.04
N ILE A 109 13.08 -3.66 8.47
CA ILE A 109 13.19 -4.30 7.17
C ILE A 109 13.74 -5.72 7.37
N PHE A 110 13.04 -6.72 6.84
CA PHE A 110 13.34 -8.13 7.01
C PHE A 110 13.78 -8.73 5.67
N PRO A 111 15.03 -9.18 5.55
CA PRO A 111 15.55 -9.74 4.30
C PRO A 111 15.07 -11.19 4.12
N LEU A 112 13.98 -11.35 3.41
CA LEU A 112 13.32 -12.64 3.16
C LEU A 112 13.56 -13.18 1.74
N GLY A 113 14.67 -12.79 1.11
CA GLY A 113 14.89 -13.00 -0.31
C GLY A 113 14.08 -12.03 -1.17
N TYR A 114 13.88 -12.37 -2.44
CA TYR A 114 13.11 -11.54 -3.35
C TYR A 114 11.61 -11.74 -3.12
N THR A 115 10.92 -10.70 -2.61
CA THR A 115 9.50 -10.74 -2.27
C THR A 115 8.65 -10.06 -3.34
N TYR A 116 7.51 -10.67 -3.67
CA TYR A 116 6.56 -10.17 -4.67
C TYR A 116 5.33 -9.54 -4.04
N LYS A 117 4.65 -10.31 -3.18
CA LYS A 117 3.39 -9.93 -2.55
C LYS A 117 3.30 -10.50 -1.15
N SER A 118 2.49 -9.86 -0.32
CA SER A 118 2.18 -10.38 1.01
C SER A 118 0.70 -10.18 1.34
N GLN A 119 0.21 -10.96 2.29
CA GLN A 119 -1.15 -10.88 2.79
C GLN A 119 -1.17 -11.24 4.27
N PHE A 120 -1.92 -10.49 5.06
CA PHE A 120 -2.17 -10.85 6.45
C PHE A 120 -3.20 -11.98 6.56
N TRP A 121 -2.94 -12.87 7.49
CA TRP A 121 -3.85 -13.92 7.93
C TRP A 121 -3.85 -13.96 9.46
N GLY A 122 -4.81 -13.24 10.07
CA GLY A 122 -4.78 -12.96 11.50
C GLY A 122 -3.51 -12.19 11.87
N GLU A 123 -2.76 -12.68 12.84
CA GLU A 123 -1.48 -12.11 13.30
C GLU A 123 -0.27 -12.61 12.49
N LYS A 124 -0.51 -13.32 11.41
CA LYS A 124 0.54 -13.84 10.53
C LYS A 124 0.60 -13.07 9.23
N LEU A 125 1.79 -12.95 8.69
CA LEU A 125 2.02 -12.43 7.36
C LEU A 125 2.46 -13.58 6.44
N LEU A 126 1.71 -13.80 5.39
CA LEU A 126 2.06 -14.72 4.31
C LEU A 126 2.81 -13.92 3.25
N VAL A 127 3.99 -14.39 2.87
CA VAL A 127 4.85 -13.71 1.90
C VAL A 127 5.14 -14.65 0.73
N CYS A 128 4.76 -14.21 -0.46
CA CYS A 128 5.19 -14.86 -1.70
C CYS A 128 6.57 -14.33 -2.09
N SER A 129 7.54 -15.21 -2.10
CA SER A 129 8.92 -14.89 -2.46
C SER A 129 9.43 -15.80 -3.57
N ARG A 130 10.62 -15.51 -4.08
CA ARG A 130 11.30 -16.39 -5.02
C ARG A 130 11.58 -17.76 -4.42
N GLU A 131 11.74 -17.83 -3.09
CA GLU A 131 11.99 -19.09 -2.35
C GLU A 131 10.70 -19.88 -2.06
N GLY A 132 9.54 -19.35 -2.42
CA GLY A 132 8.23 -19.95 -2.19
C GLY A 132 7.37 -19.15 -1.21
N LEU A 133 6.43 -19.83 -0.55
CA LEU A 133 5.57 -19.22 0.46
C LEU A 133 6.24 -19.25 1.83
N GLN A 134 6.40 -18.10 2.43
CA GLN A 134 6.90 -17.93 3.80
C GLN A 134 5.79 -17.42 4.70
N ILE A 135 5.76 -17.88 5.95
CA ILE A 135 4.78 -17.48 6.94
C ILE A 135 5.52 -16.90 8.15
N LEU A 136 5.25 -15.64 8.45
CA LEU A 136 5.85 -14.93 9.58
C LEU A 136 4.79 -14.66 10.64
N ALA A 137 5.11 -14.93 11.91
CA ALA A 137 4.34 -14.44 13.04
C ALA A 137 4.79 -13.02 13.36
N ILE A 138 3.85 -12.10 13.50
CA ILE A 138 4.14 -10.72 13.89
C ILE A 138 3.75 -10.57 15.36
N GLU A 139 4.77 -10.47 16.20
CA GLU A 139 4.60 -10.18 17.62
C GLU A 139 4.65 -8.66 17.82
N GLN A 140 3.63 -8.16 18.44
CA GLN A 140 3.51 -6.73 18.79
C GLN A 140 3.98 -6.46 20.21
#